data_1ed17a573bdf6feb50ea718079b6e20e
#
_entry.id   1ed17a573bdf6feb50ea718079b6e20e
#
_cell.length_a   1.000
_cell.length_b   1.000
_cell.length_c   1.000
_cell.angle_alpha   90.00
_cell.angle_beta   90.00
_cell.angle_gamma   90.00
#
_symmetry.space_group_name_H-M   'P 1'
#
loop_
_entity.id
_entity.type
_entity.pdbx_description
1 polymer ?
#
loop_
_entity_poly.entity_id
_entity_poly.type
_entity_poly.pdbx_seq_one_letter_code
_entity_poly.pdbx_strand_id
1 'polypeptide(L)'
;MKYITEVLIDQPLDVVIREIRSKEAALKWIEGLESFELIEGELDTVGSKYLMRFLNKGKSSEMTETITGFNPPRDITTVYEMSGVWNECINMFEPVEGKTLYKMHTTFKF
;
A
#
# COMPACT_ATOMS: atom_id res chain seq x y z
N MET A 1 12.30 11.66 7.43
CA MET A 1 13.02 10.37 7.41
C MET A 1 12.70 9.61 6.15
N LYS A 2 13.73 9.13 5.48
CA LYS A 2 13.58 8.38 4.21
C LYS A 2 14.35 7.08 4.28
N TYR A 3 13.79 6.01 3.72
CA TYR A 3 14.51 4.76 3.56
C TYR A 3 13.97 3.96 2.38
N ILE A 4 14.77 2.99 1.95
CA ILE A 4 14.45 2.12 0.82
C ILE A 4 14.49 0.69 1.31
N THR A 5 13.46 -0.08 0.98
CA THR A 5 13.41 -1.51 1.22
C THR A 5 13.26 -2.23 -0.11
N GLU A 6 13.75 -3.46 -0.16
CA GLU A 6 13.77 -4.25 -1.39
C GLU A 6 13.59 -5.73 -1.02
N VAL A 7 12.71 -6.42 -1.74
CA VAL A 7 12.48 -7.84 -1.54
C VAL A 7 12.20 -8.53 -2.85
N LEU A 8 12.74 -9.72 -3.04
CA LEU A 8 12.44 -10.55 -4.20
C LEU A 8 11.29 -11.48 -3.82
N ILE A 9 10.15 -11.32 -4.50
CA ILE A 9 8.95 -12.10 -4.25
C ILE A 9 8.90 -13.24 -5.27
N ASP A 10 8.77 -14.47 -4.78
CA ASP A 10 8.75 -15.68 -5.62
C ASP A 10 7.37 -15.90 -6.24
N GLN A 11 6.91 -14.89 -6.99
CA GLN A 11 5.65 -14.90 -7.72
C GLN A 11 5.76 -14.02 -8.96
N PRO A 12 5.03 -14.34 -10.04
CA PRO A 12 5.03 -13.48 -11.23
C PRO A 12 4.45 -12.11 -10.95
N LEU A 13 4.86 -11.14 -11.76
CA LEU A 13 4.48 -9.74 -11.58
C LEU A 13 2.98 -9.51 -11.54
N ASP A 14 2.22 -10.14 -12.41
CA ASP A 14 0.76 -9.97 -12.47
C ASP A 14 0.08 -10.46 -11.17
N VAL A 15 0.60 -11.53 -10.58
CA VAL A 15 0.09 -12.06 -9.31
C VAL A 15 0.37 -11.08 -8.18
N VAL A 16 1.59 -10.53 -8.13
CA VAL A 16 2.00 -9.59 -7.09
C VAL A 16 1.14 -8.32 -7.14
N ILE A 17 0.94 -7.75 -8.33
CA ILE A 17 0.15 -6.53 -8.48
C ILE A 17 -1.30 -6.78 -8.04
N ARG A 18 -1.88 -7.89 -8.44
CA ARG A 18 -3.24 -8.24 -8.05
C ARG A 18 -3.39 -8.36 -6.53
N GLU A 19 -2.46 -9.05 -5.88
CA GLU A 19 -2.51 -9.27 -4.44
C GLU A 19 -2.28 -7.97 -3.65
N ILE A 20 -1.40 -7.12 -4.12
CA ILE A 20 -1.07 -5.88 -3.41
C ILE A 20 -2.23 -4.90 -3.39
N ARG A 21 -3.13 -4.97 -4.38
CA ARG A 21 -4.32 -4.12 -4.43
C ARG A 21 -5.58 -4.83 -3.98
N SER A 22 -5.48 -6.07 -3.51
CA SER A 22 -6.63 -6.84 -3.06
C SER A 22 -7.01 -6.46 -1.62
N LYS A 23 -8.26 -6.02 -1.44
CA LYS A 23 -8.83 -5.75 -0.11
C LYS A 23 -8.80 -7.02 0.74
N GLU A 24 -9.17 -8.16 0.13
CA GLU A 24 -9.21 -9.44 0.84
C GLU A 24 -7.82 -9.87 1.31
N ALA A 25 -6.80 -9.70 0.48
CA ALA A 25 -5.43 -10.04 0.85
C ALA A 25 -4.95 -9.13 1.98
N ALA A 26 -5.24 -7.82 1.89
CA ALA A 26 -4.85 -6.86 2.92
C ALA A 26 -5.44 -7.23 4.28
N LEU A 27 -6.71 -7.62 4.33
CA LEU A 27 -7.37 -8.02 5.58
C LEU A 27 -6.77 -9.28 6.18
N LYS A 28 -6.12 -10.11 5.37
CA LYS A 28 -5.51 -11.35 5.85
C LYS A 28 -4.11 -11.14 6.42
N TRP A 29 -3.31 -10.27 5.82
CA TRP A 29 -1.89 -10.19 6.19
C TRP A 29 -1.43 -8.89 6.82
N ILE A 30 -2.23 -7.83 6.79
CA ILE A 30 -1.90 -6.61 7.53
C ILE A 30 -2.41 -6.77 8.95
N GLU A 31 -1.50 -6.88 9.91
CA GLU A 31 -1.85 -7.10 11.30
C GLU A 31 -2.75 -6.00 11.85
N GLY A 32 -3.86 -6.42 12.46
CA GLY A 32 -4.79 -5.50 13.10
C GLY A 32 -5.77 -4.79 12.18
N LEU A 33 -5.64 -4.97 10.86
CA LEU A 33 -6.54 -4.31 9.91
C LEU A 33 -7.93 -4.94 9.96
N GLU A 34 -8.93 -4.13 10.34
CA GLU A 34 -10.32 -4.57 10.40
C GLU A 34 -11.12 -4.25 9.15
N SER A 35 -10.85 -3.09 8.53
CA SER A 35 -11.56 -2.68 7.33
C SER A 35 -10.71 -1.81 6.44
N PHE A 36 -11.03 -1.83 5.16
CA PHE A 36 -10.36 -1.09 4.12
C PHE A 36 -11.44 -0.67 3.13
N GLU A 37 -11.85 0.58 3.17
CA GLU A 37 -12.99 1.08 2.40
C GLU A 37 -12.67 2.28 1.54
N LEU A 38 -13.16 2.29 0.30
CA LEU A 38 -13.07 3.45 -0.59
C LEU A 38 -14.03 4.52 -0.08
N ILE A 39 -13.51 5.72 0.22
CA ILE A 39 -14.31 6.83 0.71
C ILE A 39 -14.37 8.01 -0.27
N GLU A 40 -13.46 8.07 -1.24
CA GLU A 40 -13.43 9.13 -2.25
C GLU A 40 -12.87 8.59 -3.55
N GLY A 41 -13.41 9.05 -4.69
CA GLY A 41 -12.93 8.66 -6.00
C GLY A 41 -13.36 7.28 -6.45
N GLU A 42 -12.61 6.73 -7.39
CA GLU A 42 -12.87 5.40 -7.94
C GLU A 42 -11.73 4.46 -7.56
N LEU A 43 -12.01 3.16 -7.49
CA LEU A 43 -11.01 2.15 -7.18
C LEU A 43 -9.78 2.26 -8.09
N ASP A 44 -8.60 2.19 -7.48
CA ASP A 44 -7.31 2.13 -8.18
C ASP A 44 -7.10 3.24 -9.21
N THR A 45 -7.47 4.46 -8.84
CA THR A 45 -7.22 5.65 -9.67
C THR A 45 -6.51 6.71 -8.84
N VAL A 46 -5.78 7.60 -9.52
CA VAL A 46 -5.13 8.73 -8.85
C VAL A 46 -6.20 9.62 -8.21
N GLY A 47 -5.99 9.96 -6.95
CA GLY A 47 -6.92 10.77 -6.16
C GLY A 47 -7.89 9.95 -5.34
N SER A 48 -7.97 8.64 -5.54
CA SER A 48 -8.83 7.80 -4.72
C SER A 48 -8.30 7.74 -3.29
N LYS A 49 -9.22 7.72 -2.33
CA LYS A 49 -8.89 7.71 -0.91
C LYS A 49 -9.63 6.58 -0.21
N TYR A 50 -8.91 5.88 0.63
CA TYR A 50 -9.42 4.72 1.38
C TYR A 50 -9.28 4.97 2.87
N LEU A 51 -10.26 4.48 3.63
CA LEU A 51 -10.20 4.50 5.09
C LEU A 51 -9.78 3.12 5.59
N MET A 52 -8.70 3.08 6.35
CA MET A 52 -8.20 1.87 6.97
C MET A 52 -8.45 1.95 8.47
N ARG A 53 -9.12 0.96 9.02
CA ARG A 53 -9.39 0.87 10.45
C ARG A 53 -8.63 -0.30 11.04
N PHE A 54 -7.96 -0.02 12.15
CA PHE A 54 -7.13 -0.99 12.85
C PHE A 54 -7.63 -1.20 14.27
N LEU A 55 -7.52 -2.44 14.74
CA LEU A 55 -7.75 -2.76 16.16
C LEU A 55 -6.54 -3.56 16.64
N ASN A 56 -5.81 -2.99 17.60
CA ASN A 56 -4.63 -3.63 18.19
C ASN A 56 -4.71 -3.52 19.69
N LYS A 57 -4.72 -4.68 20.37
CA LYS A 57 -4.76 -4.76 21.84
C LYS A 57 -5.88 -3.93 22.45
N GLY A 58 -7.06 -3.99 21.84
CA GLY A 58 -8.23 -3.28 22.34
C GLY A 58 -8.28 -1.80 22.00
N LYS A 59 -7.30 -1.28 21.26
CA LYS A 59 -7.29 0.12 20.82
C LYS A 59 -7.57 0.21 19.33
N SER A 60 -8.52 1.07 18.98
CA SER A 60 -8.85 1.32 17.59
C SER A 60 -8.11 2.55 17.08
N SER A 61 -7.72 2.53 15.81
CA SER A 61 -7.10 3.66 15.15
C SER A 61 -7.52 3.68 13.67
N GLU A 62 -7.41 4.84 13.06
CA GLU A 62 -7.77 5.03 11.65
C GLU A 62 -6.65 5.70 10.91
N MET A 63 -6.50 5.31 9.64
CA MET A 63 -5.51 5.88 8.75
C MET A 63 -6.14 6.00 7.36
N THR A 64 -5.80 7.05 6.62
CA THR A 64 -6.26 7.16 5.24
C THR A 64 -5.12 6.81 4.29
N GLU A 65 -5.46 6.13 3.20
CA GLU A 65 -4.54 5.87 2.09
C GLU A 65 -5.05 6.63 0.88
N THR A 66 -4.20 7.47 0.29
CA THR A 66 -4.52 8.19 -0.93
C THR A 66 -3.59 7.70 -2.04
N ILE A 67 -4.14 7.34 -3.20
CA ILE A 67 -3.31 7.00 -4.35
C ILE A 67 -2.94 8.30 -5.05
N THR A 68 -1.62 8.57 -5.14
CA THR A 68 -1.11 9.76 -5.79
C THR A 68 -0.42 9.46 -7.11
N GLY A 69 -0.08 8.19 -7.36
CA GLY A 69 0.47 7.73 -8.65
C GLY A 69 0.04 6.31 -8.90
N PHE A 70 -0.41 6.01 -10.12
CA PHE A 70 -0.91 4.68 -10.45
C PHE A 70 -0.50 4.28 -11.87
N ASN A 71 0.61 3.55 -11.97
CA ASN A 71 1.19 3.12 -13.25
C ASN A 71 1.55 1.63 -13.24
N PRO A 72 0.57 0.74 -12.94
CA PRO A 72 0.87 -0.69 -12.95
C PRO A 72 1.19 -1.17 -14.37
N PRO A 73 2.06 -2.17 -14.53
CA PRO A 73 2.66 -2.96 -13.45
C PRO A 73 3.95 -2.38 -12.88
N ARG A 74 4.33 -1.17 -13.27
CA ARG A 74 5.63 -0.61 -12.93
C ARG A 74 5.70 0.01 -11.53
N ASP A 75 4.77 0.93 -11.23
CA ASP A 75 4.78 1.59 -9.92
C ASP A 75 3.39 2.05 -9.47
N ILE A 76 3.24 2.15 -8.15
CA ILE A 76 2.05 2.67 -7.49
C ILE A 76 2.54 3.49 -6.31
N THR A 77 2.11 4.75 -6.22
CA THR A 77 2.49 5.64 -5.13
C THR A 77 1.28 5.91 -4.25
N THR A 78 1.45 5.72 -2.95
CA THR A 78 0.39 5.91 -1.97
C THR A 78 0.87 6.82 -0.85
N VAL A 79 -0.05 7.60 -0.29
CA VAL A 79 0.21 8.45 0.87
C VAL A 79 -0.71 8.01 1.99
N TYR A 80 -0.11 7.69 3.13
CA TYR A 80 -0.84 7.30 4.34
C TYR A 80 -0.81 8.44 5.32
N GLU A 81 -1.96 8.79 5.86
CA GLU A 81 -2.09 9.89 6.82
C GLU A 81 -2.86 9.47 8.05
N MET A 82 -2.32 9.81 9.21
CA MET A 82 -3.01 9.69 10.49
C MET A 82 -2.56 10.89 11.33
N SER A 83 -3.23 11.11 12.46
CA SER A 83 -2.97 12.29 13.30
C SER A 83 -1.48 12.54 13.54
N GLY A 84 -0.96 13.64 12.99
CA GLY A 84 0.44 14.05 13.18
C GLY A 84 1.47 13.32 12.33
N VAL A 85 1.05 12.40 11.45
CA VAL A 85 1.99 11.63 10.62
C VAL A 85 1.57 11.62 9.15
N TRP A 86 2.51 11.88 8.28
CA TRP A 86 2.36 11.76 6.83
C TRP A 86 3.43 10.79 6.33
N ASN A 87 3.02 9.80 5.53
CA ASN A 87 3.91 8.77 5.04
C ASN A 87 3.65 8.51 3.55
N GLU A 88 4.67 8.67 2.73
CA GLU A 88 4.57 8.36 1.30
C GLU A 88 5.34 7.09 0.98
N CYS A 89 4.72 6.19 0.24
CA CYS A 89 5.34 4.96 -0.24
C CYS A 89 5.30 4.93 -1.76
N ILE A 90 6.47 4.94 -2.38
CA ILE A 90 6.58 4.73 -3.83
C ILE A 90 6.92 3.25 -4.01
N ASN A 91 5.94 2.50 -4.49
CA ASN A 91 6.07 1.05 -4.67
C ASN A 91 6.44 0.76 -6.12
N MET A 92 7.61 0.18 -6.34
CA MET A 92 8.11 -0.16 -7.67
C MET A 92 8.24 -1.66 -7.83
N PHE A 93 7.92 -2.16 -9.01
CA PHE A 93 7.88 -3.59 -9.30
C PHE A 93 8.63 -3.87 -10.59
N GLU A 94 9.47 -4.90 -10.57
CA GLU A 94 10.26 -5.29 -11.73
C GLU A 94 10.25 -6.81 -11.89
N PRO A 95 9.95 -7.33 -13.09
CA PRO A 95 10.00 -8.77 -13.31
C PRO A 95 11.47 -9.24 -13.41
N VAL A 96 11.79 -10.30 -12.67
CA VAL A 96 13.12 -10.90 -12.66
C VAL A 96 12.97 -12.41 -12.71
N GLU A 97 13.20 -12.99 -13.90
CA GLU A 97 13.19 -14.45 -14.09
C GLU A 97 11.95 -15.18 -13.50
N GLY A 98 10.76 -14.68 -13.82
CA GLY A 98 9.51 -15.26 -13.34
C GLY A 98 9.14 -14.88 -11.92
N LYS A 99 9.95 -14.05 -11.28
CA LYS A 99 9.71 -13.53 -9.93
C LYS A 99 9.53 -12.02 -10.02
N THR A 100 9.27 -11.38 -8.89
CA THR A 100 9.08 -9.93 -8.84
C THR A 100 10.02 -9.29 -7.83
N LEU A 101 10.82 -8.34 -8.29
CA LEU A 101 11.61 -7.50 -7.39
C LEU A 101 10.71 -6.34 -6.97
N TYR A 102 10.39 -6.26 -5.68
CA TYR A 102 9.57 -5.21 -5.10
C TYR A 102 10.48 -4.25 -4.34
N LYS A 103 10.48 -3.00 -4.77
CA LYS A 103 11.28 -1.94 -4.13
C LYS A 103 10.34 -0.86 -3.64
N MET A 104 10.50 -0.43 -2.39
CA MET A 104 9.66 0.61 -1.80
C MET A 104 10.54 1.75 -1.28
N HIS A 105 10.26 2.96 -1.77
CA HIS A 105 10.87 4.19 -1.27
C HIS A 105 9.86 4.82 -0.30
N THR A 106 10.25 4.95 0.95
CA THR A 106 9.38 5.43 2.02
C THR A 106 9.88 6.75 2.58
N THR A 107 8.98 7.71 2.73
CA THR A 107 9.26 9.02 3.34
C THR A 107 8.26 9.27 4.46
N PHE A 108 8.75 9.61 5.64
CA PHE A 108 7.92 9.99 6.79
C PHE A 108 8.13 11.47 7.13
N LYS A 109 7.04 12.12 7.52
CA LYS A 109 7.03 13.48 8.07
C LYS A 109 6.10 13.49 9.29
N PHE A 110 6.57 14.13 10.35
CA PHE A 110 5.84 14.20 11.60
C PHE A 110 5.45 15.63 11.95
#